data_dfc016e90d1a3209c926843e077d7a6b
#
_entry.id   dfc016e90d1a3209c926843e077d7a6b
#
_cell.length_a   1.000
_cell.length_b   1.000
_cell.length_c   1.000
_cell.angle_alpha   90.00
_cell.angle_beta   90.00
_cell.angle_gamma   90.00
#
_symmetry.space_group_name_H-M   'P 1'
#
loop_
_entity.id
_entity.type
_entity.pdbx_description
1 polymer ?
#
loop_
_entity_poly.entity_id
_entity_poly.type
_entity_poly.pdbx_seq_one_letter_code
_entity_poly.pdbx_strand_id
1 'polypeptide(L)'
;LDIGCGSGDLMATLRAEKQVDARGLEIDAAMVSAAVGRGLPVVQGDAGHDLANYPSGSFGYAVLSQALQTMDRPADVLEQLLRIGGKAFVSFPNFAHWRVRANLALRGRMPVNHALPESWHETPNIHHLTIADFRSLAGERKMRIEGSWYLTGGEQRADRLANLLAEQA
;
A
#
# COMPACT_ATOMS: atom_id res chain seq x y z
N LEU A 1 1.61 0.08 -13.27
CA LEU A 1 2.19 1.22 -12.55
C LEU A 1 2.32 0.87 -11.06
N ASP A 2 3.50 1.06 -10.49
CA ASP A 2 3.78 0.88 -9.06
C ASP A 2 3.92 2.27 -8.41
N ILE A 3 3.03 2.60 -7.48
CA ILE A 3 2.95 3.92 -6.84
C ILE A 3 3.52 3.84 -5.43
N GLY A 4 4.45 4.74 -5.10
CA GLY A 4 5.28 4.64 -3.90
C GLY A 4 6.22 3.44 -4.01
N CYS A 5 6.88 3.30 -5.17
CA CYS A 5 7.66 2.10 -5.50
C CYS A 5 8.97 1.97 -4.72
N GLY A 6 9.37 2.97 -3.94
CA GLY A 6 10.63 3.00 -3.20
C GLY A 6 11.83 2.75 -4.11
N SER A 7 12.76 1.89 -3.69
CA SER A 7 13.91 1.46 -4.49
C SER A 7 13.57 0.52 -5.66
N GLY A 8 12.28 0.20 -5.89
CA GLY A 8 11.79 -0.62 -6.99
C GLY A 8 11.93 -2.13 -6.78
N ASP A 9 11.95 -2.61 -5.54
CA ASP A 9 12.14 -4.04 -5.26
C ASP A 9 11.02 -4.91 -5.84
N LEU A 10 9.75 -4.49 -5.70
CA LEU A 10 8.62 -5.17 -6.30
C LEU A 10 8.71 -5.17 -7.82
N MET A 11 9.05 -4.03 -8.42
CA MET A 11 9.22 -3.89 -9.88
C MET A 11 10.32 -4.83 -10.40
N ALA A 12 11.47 -4.90 -9.71
CA ALA A 12 12.57 -5.79 -10.07
C ALA A 12 12.14 -7.26 -10.02
N THR A 13 11.41 -7.66 -8.97
CA THR A 13 10.88 -9.02 -8.82
C THR A 13 9.87 -9.35 -9.92
N LEU A 14 8.91 -8.48 -10.19
CA LEU A 14 7.91 -8.67 -11.25
C LEU A 14 8.55 -8.76 -12.63
N ARG A 15 9.58 -7.97 -12.89
CA ARG A 15 10.34 -8.02 -14.15
C ARG A 15 11.09 -9.33 -14.30
N ALA A 16 11.77 -9.79 -13.24
CA ALA A 16 12.58 -11.02 -13.27
C ALA A 16 11.71 -12.28 -13.39
N GLU A 17 10.63 -12.36 -12.60
CA GLU A 17 9.82 -13.59 -12.49
C GLU A 17 8.65 -13.66 -13.47
N LYS A 18 8.09 -12.52 -13.84
CA LYS A 18 6.86 -12.45 -14.66
C LYS A 18 7.02 -11.69 -15.97
N GLN A 19 8.21 -11.14 -16.25
CA GLN A 19 8.49 -10.35 -17.46
C GLN A 19 7.54 -9.14 -17.63
N VAL A 20 7.09 -8.56 -16.52
CA VAL A 20 6.18 -7.41 -16.51
C VAL A 20 6.95 -6.14 -16.88
N ASP A 21 6.40 -5.32 -17.79
CA ASP A 21 6.86 -3.94 -18.02
C ASP A 21 6.31 -3.05 -16.89
N ALA A 22 7.01 -3.03 -15.75
CA ALA A 22 6.66 -2.24 -14.60
C ALA A 22 7.28 -0.84 -14.68
N ARG A 23 6.50 0.17 -14.32
CA ARG A 23 6.93 1.58 -14.20
C ARG A 23 6.58 2.09 -12.83
N GLY A 24 7.46 2.91 -12.25
CA GLY A 24 7.30 3.42 -10.89
C GLY A 24 7.03 4.92 -10.82
N LEU A 25 6.28 5.32 -9.80
CA LEU A 25 6.13 6.69 -9.34
C LEU A 25 6.56 6.73 -7.86
N GLU A 26 7.51 7.61 -7.52
CA GLU A 26 8.05 7.71 -6.16
C GLU A 26 8.36 9.17 -5.82
N ILE A 27 8.04 9.60 -4.61
CA ILE A 27 8.24 10.99 -4.19
C ILE A 27 9.67 11.25 -3.68
N ASP A 28 10.30 10.26 -3.08
CA ASP A 28 11.64 10.38 -2.51
C ASP A 28 12.71 10.29 -3.60
N ALA A 29 13.45 11.39 -3.79
CA ALA A 29 14.49 11.50 -4.81
C ALA A 29 15.63 10.47 -4.62
N ALA A 30 15.97 10.11 -3.38
CA ALA A 30 17.01 9.13 -3.11
C ALA A 30 16.56 7.72 -3.52
N MET A 31 15.29 7.38 -3.26
CA MET A 31 14.69 6.11 -3.70
C MET A 31 14.57 6.05 -5.22
N VAL A 32 14.14 7.14 -5.87
CA VAL A 32 14.12 7.25 -7.33
C VAL A 32 15.51 7.00 -7.91
N SER A 33 16.55 7.68 -7.37
CA SER A 33 17.92 7.51 -7.80
C SER A 33 18.41 6.06 -7.66
N ALA A 34 18.08 5.41 -6.54
CA ALA A 34 18.41 4.01 -6.30
C ALA A 34 17.73 3.08 -7.31
N ALA A 35 16.45 3.29 -7.59
CA ALA A 35 15.69 2.48 -8.55
C ALA A 35 16.23 2.67 -9.99
N VAL A 36 16.46 3.91 -10.41
CA VAL A 36 17.04 4.23 -11.73
C VAL A 36 18.44 3.64 -11.87
N GLY A 37 19.27 3.69 -10.82
CA GLY A 37 20.59 3.05 -10.79
C GLY A 37 20.56 1.53 -11.01
N ARG A 38 19.39 0.89 -10.73
CA ARG A 38 19.11 -0.54 -11.00
C ARG A 38 18.52 -0.78 -12.41
N GLY A 39 18.40 0.26 -13.23
CA GLY A 39 17.81 0.18 -14.57
C GLY A 39 16.28 0.02 -14.57
N LEU A 40 15.61 0.51 -13.52
CA LEU A 40 14.15 0.50 -13.43
C LEU A 40 13.58 1.85 -13.91
N PRO A 41 12.49 1.85 -14.68
CA PRO A 41 11.85 3.07 -15.17
C PRO A 41 10.98 3.69 -14.06
N VAL A 42 11.54 4.60 -13.30
CA VAL A 42 10.87 5.32 -12.20
C VAL A 42 10.88 6.81 -12.48
N VAL A 43 9.76 7.46 -12.23
CA VAL A 43 9.57 8.92 -12.31
C VAL A 43 9.41 9.46 -10.90
N GLN A 44 10.09 10.56 -10.60
CA GLN A 44 9.86 11.28 -9.35
C GLN A 44 8.55 12.04 -9.44
N GLY A 45 7.67 11.86 -8.44
CA GLY A 45 6.39 12.56 -8.39
C GLY A 45 5.57 12.21 -7.16
N ASP A 46 4.57 13.04 -6.91
CA ASP A 46 3.62 12.90 -5.81
C ASP A 46 2.32 12.24 -6.30
N ALA A 47 1.98 11.08 -5.75
CA ALA A 47 0.76 10.36 -6.09
C ALA A 47 -0.52 11.19 -5.87
N GLY A 48 -0.53 12.08 -4.87
CA GLY A 48 -1.67 12.95 -4.58
C GLY A 48 -1.99 13.95 -5.70
N HIS A 49 -0.99 14.31 -6.51
CA HIS A 49 -1.11 15.33 -7.57
C HIS A 49 -0.90 14.76 -8.97
N ASP A 50 0.12 13.92 -9.13
CA ASP A 50 0.61 13.55 -10.46
C ASP A 50 -0.18 12.40 -11.10
N LEU A 51 -0.90 11.59 -10.32
CA LEU A 51 -1.76 10.54 -10.88
C LEU A 51 -2.82 11.10 -11.85
N ALA A 52 -3.30 12.31 -11.62
CA ALA A 52 -4.25 12.96 -12.51
C ALA A 52 -3.73 13.15 -13.95
N ASN A 53 -2.41 13.23 -14.14
CA ASN A 53 -1.75 13.40 -15.42
C ASN A 53 -1.65 12.11 -16.25
N TYR A 54 -1.85 10.94 -15.63
CA TYR A 54 -1.85 9.67 -16.34
C TYR A 54 -3.17 9.45 -17.07
N PRO A 55 -3.15 9.03 -18.35
CA PRO A 55 -4.37 8.71 -19.08
C PRO A 55 -5.13 7.54 -18.45
N SER A 56 -6.46 7.56 -18.57
CA SER A 56 -7.29 6.44 -18.12
C SER A 56 -6.96 5.18 -18.91
N GLY A 57 -6.85 4.03 -18.20
CA GLY A 57 -6.56 2.73 -18.82
C GLY A 57 -5.16 2.62 -19.45
N SER A 58 -4.22 3.49 -19.04
CA SER A 58 -2.85 3.48 -19.60
C SER A 58 -1.99 2.31 -19.10
N PHE A 59 -2.43 1.62 -18.06
CA PHE A 59 -1.77 0.43 -17.51
C PHE A 59 -2.77 -0.71 -17.36
N GLY A 60 -2.30 -1.96 -17.44
CA GLY A 60 -3.12 -3.13 -17.14
C GLY A 60 -3.47 -3.24 -15.65
N TYR A 61 -2.55 -2.81 -14.80
CA TYR A 61 -2.69 -2.85 -13.34
C TYR A 61 -2.02 -1.64 -12.70
N ALA A 62 -2.59 -1.18 -11.58
CA ALA A 62 -1.94 -0.23 -10.67
C ALA A 62 -1.65 -0.91 -9.33
N VAL A 63 -0.50 -0.64 -8.74
CA VAL A 63 -0.08 -1.21 -7.46
C VAL A 63 0.20 -0.08 -6.49
N LEU A 64 -0.28 -0.23 -5.26
CA LEU A 64 0.02 0.63 -4.12
C LEU A 64 0.39 -0.27 -2.94
N SER A 65 1.68 -0.54 -2.80
CA SER A 65 2.16 -1.47 -1.79
C SER A 65 2.64 -0.73 -0.55
N GLN A 66 1.98 -0.98 0.59
CA GLN A 66 2.34 -0.42 1.91
C GLN A 66 2.45 1.12 1.94
N ALA A 67 1.71 1.82 1.07
CA ALA A 67 1.76 3.28 0.96
C ALA A 67 0.40 3.97 1.16
N LEU A 68 -0.72 3.23 1.19
CA LEU A 68 -2.06 3.84 1.34
C LEU A 68 -2.19 4.68 2.61
N GLN A 69 -1.62 4.22 3.72
CA GLN A 69 -1.67 4.87 5.02
C GLN A 69 -0.83 6.15 5.12
N THR A 70 0.02 6.42 4.13
CA THR A 70 0.87 7.63 4.06
C THR A 70 0.33 8.69 3.11
N MET A 71 -0.76 8.38 2.37
CA MET A 71 -1.36 9.30 1.41
C MET A 71 -2.25 10.32 2.10
N ASP A 72 -2.18 11.60 1.72
CA ASP A 72 -3.06 12.66 2.27
C ASP A 72 -4.54 12.38 2.00
N ARG A 73 -4.85 11.89 0.80
CA ARG A 73 -6.22 11.64 0.31
C ARG A 73 -6.37 10.24 -0.25
N PRO A 74 -6.35 9.20 0.62
CA PRO A 74 -6.28 7.81 0.17
C PRO A 74 -7.47 7.37 -0.70
N ALA A 75 -8.68 7.90 -0.45
CA ALA A 75 -9.84 7.60 -1.26
C ALA A 75 -9.69 8.07 -2.71
N ASP A 76 -9.18 9.28 -2.91
CA ASP A 76 -8.96 9.85 -4.25
C ASP A 76 -7.84 9.09 -4.98
N VAL A 77 -6.78 8.73 -4.27
CA VAL A 77 -5.69 7.90 -4.82
C VAL A 77 -6.25 6.56 -5.30
N LEU A 78 -7.08 5.87 -4.52
CA LEU A 78 -7.70 4.60 -4.93
C LEU A 78 -8.55 4.75 -6.20
N GLU A 79 -9.32 5.84 -6.34
CA GLU A 79 -10.08 6.13 -7.55
C GLU A 79 -9.17 6.34 -8.76
N GLN A 80 -8.05 7.06 -8.58
CA GLN A 80 -7.07 7.25 -9.64
C GLN A 80 -6.39 5.92 -10.04
N LEU A 81 -6.06 5.05 -9.09
CA LEU A 81 -5.51 3.72 -9.38
C LEU A 81 -6.44 2.92 -10.30
N LEU A 82 -7.74 2.88 -9.96
CA LEU A 82 -8.74 2.18 -10.75
C LEU A 82 -8.98 2.83 -12.12
N ARG A 83 -8.88 4.14 -12.20
CA ARG A 83 -8.98 4.88 -13.47
C ARG A 83 -7.81 4.56 -14.40
N ILE A 84 -6.60 4.51 -13.85
CA ILE A 84 -5.36 4.32 -14.62
C ILE A 84 -5.16 2.86 -15.01
N GLY A 85 -5.38 1.92 -14.05
CA GLY A 85 -5.07 0.50 -14.21
C GLY A 85 -6.28 -0.41 -14.45
N GLY A 86 -7.52 0.09 -14.31
CA GLY A 86 -8.74 -0.74 -14.35
C GLY A 86 -8.86 -1.74 -13.21
N LYS A 87 -7.74 -2.29 -12.75
CA LYS A 87 -7.57 -3.11 -11.53
C LYS A 87 -6.42 -2.59 -10.70
N ALA A 88 -6.58 -2.64 -9.37
CA ALA A 88 -5.55 -2.21 -8.44
C ALA A 88 -5.22 -3.31 -7.43
N PHE A 89 -3.94 -3.44 -7.10
CA PHE A 89 -3.46 -4.19 -5.94
C PHE A 89 -3.06 -3.18 -4.87
N VAL A 90 -3.66 -3.31 -3.70
CA VAL A 90 -3.39 -2.40 -2.59
C VAL A 90 -3.03 -3.22 -1.37
N SER A 91 -1.94 -2.89 -0.71
CA SER A 91 -1.59 -3.50 0.56
C SER A 91 -1.32 -2.44 1.62
N PHE A 92 -1.64 -2.74 2.86
CA PHE A 92 -1.49 -1.83 3.99
C PHE A 92 -1.35 -2.60 5.31
N PRO A 93 -0.71 -2.01 6.34
CA PRO A 93 -0.65 -2.56 7.68
C PRO A 93 -2.03 -2.49 8.35
N ASN A 94 -2.43 -3.55 9.04
CA ASN A 94 -3.70 -3.61 9.75
C ASN A 94 -3.55 -3.13 11.20
N PHE A 95 -3.98 -1.92 11.48
CA PHE A 95 -3.94 -1.35 12.84
C PHE A 95 -4.93 -2.00 13.82
N ALA A 96 -5.86 -2.87 13.34
CA ALA A 96 -6.75 -3.65 14.21
C ALA A 96 -6.16 -4.99 14.68
N HIS A 97 -4.93 -5.32 14.34
CA HIS A 97 -4.28 -6.54 14.82
C HIS A 97 -4.32 -6.64 16.35
N TRP A 98 -4.59 -7.83 16.89
CA TRP A 98 -4.83 -8.03 18.32
C TRP A 98 -3.70 -7.53 19.23
N ARG A 99 -2.44 -7.60 18.79
CA ARG A 99 -1.29 -7.06 19.54
C ARG A 99 -1.33 -5.54 19.67
N VAL A 100 -1.78 -4.84 18.62
CA VAL A 100 -1.98 -3.38 18.66
C VAL A 100 -3.06 -3.05 19.67
N ARG A 101 -4.22 -3.74 19.59
CA ARG A 101 -5.34 -3.55 20.53
C ARG A 101 -4.94 -3.85 21.97
N ALA A 102 -4.26 -4.96 22.20
CA ALA A 102 -3.82 -5.37 23.55
C ALA A 102 -2.82 -4.35 24.13
N ASN A 103 -1.86 -3.87 23.34
CA ASN A 103 -0.91 -2.89 23.80
C ASN A 103 -1.57 -1.55 24.15
N LEU A 104 -2.50 -1.09 23.32
CA LEU A 104 -3.28 0.12 23.60
C LEU A 104 -4.15 -0.05 24.85
N ALA A 105 -4.86 -1.17 24.98
CA ALA A 105 -5.75 -1.42 26.11
C ALA A 105 -5.00 -1.58 27.45
N LEU A 106 -3.86 -2.28 27.44
CA LEU A 106 -3.13 -2.61 28.65
C LEU A 106 -2.07 -1.57 29.06
N ARG A 107 -1.49 -0.88 28.08
CA ARG A 107 -0.37 0.05 28.31
C ARG A 107 -0.68 1.50 27.93
N GLY A 108 -1.77 1.76 27.22
CA GLY A 108 -2.14 3.08 26.71
C GLY A 108 -1.11 3.69 25.74
N ARG A 109 -0.32 2.83 25.05
CA ARG A 109 0.75 3.27 24.13
C ARG A 109 0.65 2.57 22.80
N MET A 110 0.96 3.31 21.71
CA MET A 110 1.14 2.71 20.40
C MET A 110 2.29 1.71 20.42
N PRO A 111 2.10 0.52 19.90
CA PRO A 111 3.17 -0.48 19.83
C PRO A 111 4.20 -0.10 18.76
N VAL A 112 5.46 -0.43 19.03
CA VAL A 112 6.50 -0.55 18.01
C VAL A 112 6.77 -2.03 17.83
N ASN A 113 6.58 -2.56 16.63
CA ASN A 113 6.74 -3.98 16.32
C ASN A 113 7.11 -4.17 14.84
N HIS A 114 7.19 -5.39 14.36
CA HIS A 114 7.59 -5.69 12.98
C HIS A 114 6.66 -5.04 11.92
N ALA A 115 5.35 -4.99 12.16
CA ALA A 115 4.39 -4.38 11.24
C ALA A 115 4.34 -2.83 11.37
N LEU A 116 4.74 -2.30 12.51
CA LEU A 116 4.81 -0.88 12.84
C LEU A 116 6.19 -0.60 13.46
N PRO A 117 7.26 -0.54 12.63
CA PRO A 117 8.63 -0.50 13.13
C PRO A 117 9.04 0.85 13.72
N GLU A 118 8.31 1.90 13.41
CA GLU A 118 8.62 3.27 13.77
C GLU A 118 7.82 3.74 14.98
N SER A 119 8.38 4.69 15.73
CA SER A 119 7.68 5.34 16.83
C SER A 119 6.55 6.24 16.29
N TRP A 120 5.57 6.55 17.14
CA TRP A 120 4.40 7.36 16.75
C TRP A 120 4.75 8.74 16.20
N HIS A 121 5.93 9.30 16.53
CA HIS A 121 6.38 10.62 16.11
C HIS A 121 7.39 10.60 14.95
N GLU A 122 7.84 9.43 14.53
CA GLU A 122 8.78 9.24 13.40
C GLU A 122 8.11 8.56 12.20
N THR A 123 6.95 7.93 12.43
CA THR A 123 6.24 7.18 11.38
C THR A 123 5.68 8.10 10.30
N PRO A 124 5.80 7.74 9.02
CA PRO A 124 5.11 8.41 7.92
C PRO A 124 3.60 8.09 7.87
N ASN A 125 3.12 7.15 8.70
CA ASN A 125 1.73 6.74 8.69
C ASN A 125 0.82 7.83 9.27
N ILE A 126 0.04 8.49 8.42
CA ILE A 126 -0.94 9.51 8.82
C ILE A 126 -2.35 8.93 8.99
N HIS A 127 -2.64 7.79 8.38
CA HIS A 127 -3.90 7.07 8.53
C HIS A 127 -3.72 5.70 9.17
N HIS A 128 -4.38 5.46 10.30
CA HIS A 128 -4.33 4.21 11.05
C HIS A 128 -5.52 3.32 10.66
N LEU A 129 -5.56 2.89 9.40
CA LEU A 129 -6.68 2.12 8.88
C LEU A 129 -6.66 0.65 9.31
N THR A 130 -7.82 0.05 9.30
CA THR A 130 -8.02 -1.39 9.52
C THR A 130 -8.58 -2.04 8.26
N ILE A 131 -8.57 -3.37 8.21
CA ILE A 131 -9.20 -4.12 7.12
C ILE A 131 -10.71 -3.78 7.04
N ALA A 132 -11.36 -3.58 8.18
CA ALA A 132 -12.78 -3.22 8.23
C ALA A 132 -13.02 -1.82 7.65
N ASP A 133 -12.18 -0.84 7.97
CA ASP A 133 -12.28 0.52 7.44
C ASP A 133 -12.07 0.55 5.93
N PHE A 134 -11.07 -0.18 5.42
CA PHE A 134 -10.84 -0.29 3.98
C PHE A 134 -12.04 -0.90 3.25
N ARG A 135 -12.65 -1.96 3.80
CA ARG A 135 -13.86 -2.58 3.23
C ARG A 135 -15.05 -1.63 3.22
N SER A 136 -15.23 -0.84 4.29
CA SER A 136 -16.28 0.20 4.36
C SER A 136 -16.08 1.25 3.27
N LEU A 137 -14.87 1.80 3.17
CA LEU A 137 -14.52 2.77 2.14
C LEU A 137 -14.74 2.23 0.72
N ALA A 138 -14.30 0.99 0.47
CA ALA A 138 -14.51 0.36 -0.84
C ALA A 138 -16.01 0.22 -1.16
N GLY A 139 -16.84 -0.15 -0.18
CA GLY A 139 -18.29 -0.21 -0.33
C GLY A 139 -18.92 1.16 -0.60
N GLU A 140 -18.56 2.18 0.16
CA GLU A 140 -19.03 3.56 0.00
C GLU A 140 -18.70 4.13 -1.39
N ARG A 141 -17.50 3.82 -1.89
CA ARG A 141 -17.00 4.24 -3.21
C ARG A 141 -17.41 3.29 -4.34
N LYS A 142 -18.21 2.25 -4.04
CA LYS A 142 -18.66 1.23 -5.02
C LYS A 142 -17.51 0.52 -5.73
N MET A 143 -16.36 0.39 -5.06
CA MET A 143 -15.22 -0.37 -5.54
C MET A 143 -15.44 -1.85 -5.23
N ARG A 144 -15.28 -2.71 -6.23
CA ARG A 144 -15.43 -4.16 -6.07
C ARG A 144 -14.11 -4.78 -5.65
N ILE A 145 -14.08 -5.42 -4.49
CA ILE A 145 -12.94 -6.23 -4.05
C ILE A 145 -13.06 -7.59 -4.73
N GLU A 146 -12.12 -7.91 -5.62
CA GLU A 146 -12.09 -9.19 -6.36
C GLU A 146 -11.36 -10.30 -5.60
N GLY A 147 -10.41 -9.94 -4.74
CA GLY A 147 -9.66 -10.87 -3.92
C GLY A 147 -9.04 -10.18 -2.71
N SER A 148 -8.72 -10.95 -1.69
CA SER A 148 -8.07 -10.46 -0.48
C SER A 148 -7.09 -11.50 0.05
N TRP A 149 -5.94 -11.06 0.47
CA TRP A 149 -4.88 -11.87 1.09
C TRP A 149 -4.52 -11.25 2.43
N TYR A 150 -4.38 -12.08 3.45
CA TYR A 150 -4.11 -11.65 4.82
C TYR A 150 -2.85 -12.32 5.31
N LEU A 151 -1.90 -11.55 5.77
CA LEU A 151 -0.57 -12.02 6.14
C LEU A 151 -0.29 -11.81 7.63
N THR A 152 0.35 -12.77 8.24
CA THR A 152 0.92 -12.68 9.60
C THR A 152 2.26 -13.38 9.59
N GLY A 153 3.34 -12.66 9.91
CA GLY A 153 4.70 -13.21 9.85
C GLY A 153 5.09 -13.77 8.48
N GLY A 154 4.52 -13.21 7.38
CA GLY A 154 4.73 -13.68 6.01
C GLY A 154 3.85 -14.86 5.57
N GLU A 155 3.06 -15.45 6.47
CA GLU A 155 2.13 -16.54 6.14
C GLU A 155 0.72 -16.03 5.87
N GLN A 156 0.06 -16.61 4.87
CA GLN A 156 -1.33 -16.30 4.54
C GLN A 156 -2.29 -16.83 5.62
N ARG A 157 -3.25 -16.02 6.02
CA ARG A 157 -4.30 -16.34 7.00
C ARG A 157 -5.68 -16.41 6.37
N ALA A 158 -6.58 -17.14 7.03
CA ALA A 158 -7.98 -17.21 6.62
C ALA A 158 -8.73 -15.90 6.88
N ASP A 159 -9.68 -15.58 6.03
CA ASP A 159 -10.47 -14.32 6.05
C ASP A 159 -11.27 -14.10 7.35
N ARG A 160 -11.80 -15.18 7.96
CA ARG A 160 -12.82 -15.11 9.02
C ARG A 160 -12.43 -14.27 10.25
N LEU A 161 -11.14 -14.16 10.57
CA LEU A 161 -10.61 -13.38 11.68
C LEU A 161 -9.50 -12.40 11.24
N ALA A 162 -9.44 -12.09 9.95
CA ALA A 162 -8.37 -11.31 9.37
C ALA A 162 -8.18 -9.96 10.06
N ASN A 163 -9.27 -9.23 10.36
CA ASN A 163 -9.19 -7.93 11.02
C ASN A 163 -8.59 -7.99 12.45
N LEU A 164 -8.56 -9.17 13.06
CA LEU A 164 -7.96 -9.38 14.39
C LEU A 164 -6.57 -10.01 14.31
N LEU A 165 -6.34 -10.93 13.38
CA LEU A 165 -5.15 -11.78 13.33
C LEU A 165 -4.14 -11.42 12.24
N ALA A 166 -4.56 -10.73 11.18
CA ALA A 166 -3.64 -10.32 10.13
C ALA A 166 -2.88 -9.05 10.51
N GLU A 167 -1.59 -9.02 10.25
CA GLU A 167 -0.72 -7.85 10.39
C GLU A 167 -0.84 -6.94 9.17
N GLN A 168 -1.13 -7.53 8.00
CA GLN A 168 -1.25 -6.84 6.70
C GLN A 168 -2.41 -7.42 5.87
N ALA A 169 -2.93 -6.62 4.98
CA ALA A 169 -3.89 -6.99 3.96
C ALA A 169 -3.52 -6.38 2.61
#